data_522b236d675a490ac85a69a92a1d5324
#
_entry.id   522b236d675a490ac85a69a92a1d5324
#
_cell.length_a   1.000
_cell.length_b   1.000
_cell.length_c   1.000
_cell.angle_alpha   90.00
_cell.angle_beta   90.00
_cell.angle_gamma   90.00
#
_symmetry.space_group_name_H-M   'P 1'
#
loop_
_entity.id
_entity.type
_entity.pdbx_description
1 polymer ?
#
loop_
_entity_poly.entity_id
_entity_poly.type
_entity_poly.pdbx_seq_one_letter_code
_entity_poly.pdbx_strand_id
1 'polypeptide(L)'
;AWLTSEIGNRKMLIKKILACFMTLSLGLASVSLAQTGVPDAIQSDPNTMGWMEGFPPSNDRVIGHPASDYFSFPKLRWTFCHFREIQATRRVARGRGPVSPLPESLDSAIDDLTFTPIGGDQTMTWQESLDANYTDGILVLHRGQIVYEYYSGCLNAEGRHGAMSVTKSFVGTVAEILIADGVLDDTKRVSEYVPELEPSAFGSATVRQVMDMTAALDYNENYADPESDIWQYAAAGDPTPKPASYTGPRNFYEFLQGVEQEGTHGEAFIYKSINTDALAWVIARASGKDFIEHLSERIWKPLGMDQEADMMIDSLGTPFSAGGLNLSLRDAARFGQTLLQKGQWQGEQVIPASAVASIS
;
A
#
# COMPACT_ATOMS: atom_id res chain seq x y z
N ALA A 1 35.62 -45.96 -8.29
CA ALA A 1 36.01 -45.59 -9.67
C ALA A 1 35.00 -44.72 -10.41
N TRP A 2 33.99 -44.18 -9.72
CA TRP A 2 32.94 -43.34 -10.34
C TRP A 2 32.91 -41.88 -9.84
N LEU A 3 33.71 -41.53 -8.86
CA LEU A 3 33.78 -40.20 -8.25
C LEU A 3 34.90 -39.30 -8.76
N THR A 4 35.81 -39.84 -9.61
CA THR A 4 36.97 -39.09 -10.12
C THR A 4 36.75 -38.50 -11.54
N SER A 5 35.71 -38.89 -12.26
CA SER A 5 35.44 -38.39 -13.63
C SER A 5 34.63 -37.08 -13.68
N GLU A 6 33.81 -36.80 -12.67
CA GLU A 6 32.99 -35.58 -12.65
C GLU A 6 33.77 -34.33 -12.23
N ILE A 7 34.79 -34.47 -11.38
CA ILE A 7 35.62 -33.34 -10.92
C ILE A 7 36.51 -32.82 -12.06
N GLY A 8 36.95 -33.69 -12.96
CA GLY A 8 37.76 -33.30 -14.13
C GLY A 8 37.00 -32.44 -15.15
N ASN A 9 35.75 -32.77 -15.40
CA ASN A 9 34.92 -32.04 -16.39
C ASN A 9 34.45 -30.67 -15.89
N ARG A 10 34.21 -30.49 -14.60
CA ARG A 10 33.87 -29.17 -14.02
C ARG A 10 35.04 -28.19 -14.05
N LYS A 11 36.27 -28.66 -13.81
CA LYS A 11 37.45 -27.78 -13.90
C LYS A 11 37.81 -27.36 -15.32
N MET A 12 37.45 -28.15 -16.33
CA MET A 12 37.71 -27.82 -17.72
C MET A 12 36.61 -26.86 -18.27
N LEU A 13 35.37 -26.93 -17.76
CA LEU A 13 34.29 -26.01 -18.11
C LEU A 13 34.55 -24.62 -17.49
N ILE A 14 35.00 -24.55 -16.26
CA ILE A 14 35.33 -23.29 -15.58
C ILE A 14 36.57 -22.60 -16.25
N LYS A 15 37.56 -23.35 -16.73
CA LYS A 15 38.68 -22.75 -17.47
C LYS A 15 38.29 -22.23 -18.86
N LYS A 16 37.33 -22.81 -19.52
CA LYS A 16 36.81 -22.29 -20.80
C LYS A 16 35.91 -21.07 -20.66
N ILE A 17 35.23 -20.90 -19.52
CA ILE A 17 34.43 -19.72 -19.22
C ILE A 17 35.32 -18.54 -18.79
N LEU A 18 36.45 -18.81 -18.08
CA LEU A 18 37.43 -17.76 -17.71
C LEU A 18 38.29 -17.27 -18.89
N ALA A 19 38.45 -18.06 -19.94
CA ALA A 19 39.23 -17.66 -21.13
C ALA A 19 38.46 -16.81 -22.12
N CYS A 20 37.13 -16.73 -21.97
CA CYS A 20 36.26 -15.87 -22.83
C CYS A 20 36.06 -14.46 -22.24
N PHE A 21 36.55 -14.19 -21.03
CA PHE A 21 36.42 -12.90 -20.35
C PHE A 21 37.68 -12.02 -20.35
N MET A 22 38.74 -12.43 -21.05
CA MET A 22 40.03 -11.73 -21.00
C MET A 22 40.47 -11.04 -22.31
N THR A 23 39.57 -10.83 -23.26
CA THR A 23 39.90 -10.03 -24.46
C THR A 23 38.73 -9.10 -24.83
N LEU A 24 38.33 -8.22 -23.92
CA LEU A 24 37.60 -7.00 -24.26
C LEU A 24 37.86 -5.91 -23.19
N SER A 25 39.07 -5.37 -23.23
CA SER A 25 39.41 -4.16 -22.48
C SER A 25 39.93 -3.12 -23.46
N LEU A 26 39.37 -1.95 -23.32
CA LEU A 26 39.62 -0.66 -23.95
C LEU A 26 38.54 -0.22 -24.98
N GLY A 27 37.45 0.21 -24.42
CA GLY A 27 36.56 1.16 -24.99
C GLY A 27 35.86 1.83 -23.80
N LEU A 28 36.30 3.04 -23.45
CA LEU A 28 35.53 3.96 -22.59
C LEU A 28 34.22 4.26 -23.30
N ALA A 29 33.26 3.35 -23.17
CA ALA A 29 31.86 3.64 -23.38
C ALA A 29 31.31 4.02 -22.01
N SER A 30 31.01 5.30 -21.82
CA SER A 30 29.97 5.73 -20.89
C SER A 30 28.85 4.69 -20.97
N VAL A 31 28.68 3.92 -19.90
CA VAL A 31 27.46 3.10 -19.73
C VAL A 31 26.35 4.10 -19.48
N SER A 32 25.84 4.69 -20.58
CA SER A 32 24.48 5.13 -20.65
C SER A 32 23.68 3.93 -20.17
N LEU A 33 22.97 4.07 -19.06
CA LEU A 33 21.90 3.17 -18.67
C LEU A 33 21.07 2.96 -19.92
N ALA A 34 21.28 1.83 -20.60
CA ALA A 34 20.56 1.50 -21.81
C ALA A 34 19.09 1.45 -21.40
N GLN A 35 18.34 2.37 -21.96
CA GLN A 35 16.90 2.51 -21.89
C GLN A 35 16.25 1.14 -21.77
N THR A 36 15.68 0.88 -20.61
CA THR A 36 14.84 -0.30 -20.36
C THR A 36 13.52 -0.21 -21.11
N GLY A 37 13.33 0.74 -22.01
CA GLY A 37 12.06 0.98 -22.72
C GLY A 37 10.95 1.57 -21.83
N VAL A 38 11.19 1.68 -20.53
CA VAL A 38 10.27 2.28 -19.55
C VAL A 38 10.61 3.75 -19.39
N PRO A 39 9.65 4.68 -19.57
CA PRO A 39 9.87 6.11 -19.38
C PRO A 39 10.39 6.42 -17.98
N ASP A 40 11.34 7.36 -17.86
CA ASP A 40 11.81 7.85 -16.56
C ASP A 40 10.75 8.70 -15.83
N ALA A 41 11.09 9.23 -14.64
CA ALA A 41 10.15 9.99 -13.83
C ALA A 41 9.64 11.25 -14.54
N ILE A 42 10.50 11.93 -15.30
CA ILE A 42 10.17 13.16 -16.03
C ILE A 42 9.32 12.85 -17.27
N GLN A 43 9.71 11.82 -18.03
CA GLN A 43 8.98 11.40 -19.22
C GLN A 43 7.60 10.83 -18.91
N SER A 44 7.45 10.17 -17.76
CA SER A 44 6.20 9.57 -17.28
C SER A 44 5.40 10.48 -16.34
N ASP A 45 5.85 11.73 -16.15
CA ASP A 45 5.11 12.70 -15.33
C ASP A 45 3.71 12.91 -15.91
N PRO A 46 2.63 12.77 -15.10
CA PRO A 46 1.25 12.90 -15.56
C PRO A 46 0.95 14.19 -16.31
N ASN A 47 1.55 15.31 -15.88
CA ASN A 47 1.36 16.61 -16.54
C ASN A 47 2.09 16.64 -17.90
N THR A 48 3.27 16.03 -17.99
CA THR A 48 4.00 15.88 -19.26
C THR A 48 3.25 14.98 -20.23
N MET A 49 2.65 13.90 -19.74
CA MET A 49 1.87 12.95 -20.53
C MET A 49 0.52 13.54 -20.98
N GLY A 50 -0.01 14.55 -20.27
CA GLY A 50 -1.29 15.20 -20.57
C GLY A 50 -2.48 14.27 -20.42
N TRP A 51 -2.46 13.37 -19.42
CA TRP A 51 -3.56 12.46 -19.16
C TRP A 51 -4.84 13.21 -18.80
N MET A 52 -5.96 12.80 -19.36
CA MET A 52 -7.30 13.39 -19.16
C MET A 52 -7.42 14.87 -19.52
N GLU A 53 -6.47 15.44 -20.26
CA GLU A 53 -6.51 16.84 -20.73
C GLU A 53 -7.28 16.98 -22.04
N GLY A 54 -8.11 18.04 -22.10
CA GLY A 54 -8.89 18.39 -23.28
C GLY A 54 -10.41 18.24 -23.05
N PHE A 55 -11.23 18.79 -23.98
CA PHE A 55 -12.69 18.82 -23.90
C PHE A 55 -13.35 18.41 -25.23
N PRO A 56 -13.43 17.09 -25.53
CA PRO A 56 -13.00 15.92 -24.73
C PRO A 56 -11.48 15.67 -24.84
N PRO A 57 -10.89 14.89 -23.91
CA PRO A 57 -9.56 14.34 -24.11
C PRO A 57 -9.49 13.45 -25.34
N SER A 58 -8.32 13.37 -25.98
CA SER A 58 -8.11 12.40 -27.06
C SER A 58 -8.14 10.96 -26.51
N ASN A 59 -8.58 10.00 -27.34
CA ASN A 59 -8.81 8.62 -26.90
C ASN A 59 -7.56 7.94 -26.29
N ASP A 60 -6.37 8.30 -26.76
CA ASP A 60 -5.08 7.79 -26.28
C ASP A 60 -4.68 8.37 -24.90
N ARG A 61 -5.34 9.47 -24.47
CA ARG A 61 -5.09 10.14 -23.19
C ARG A 61 -6.18 9.88 -22.14
N VAL A 62 -7.20 9.10 -22.48
CA VAL A 62 -8.27 8.76 -21.54
C VAL A 62 -7.79 7.68 -20.57
N ILE A 63 -8.04 7.90 -19.27
CA ILE A 63 -7.86 6.94 -18.18
C ILE A 63 -9.23 6.67 -17.54
N GLY A 64 -9.57 5.40 -17.29
CA GLY A 64 -10.83 5.01 -16.66
C GLY A 64 -11.56 3.92 -17.41
N HIS A 65 -12.80 3.66 -17.00
CA HIS A 65 -13.65 2.65 -17.62
C HIS A 65 -14.06 3.02 -19.05
N PRO A 66 -14.21 2.04 -19.95
CA PRO A 66 -14.06 0.60 -19.74
C PRO A 66 -12.62 0.08 -19.85
N ALA A 67 -11.62 0.94 -20.11
CA ALA A 67 -10.23 0.52 -20.15
C ALA A 67 -9.76 0.09 -18.75
N SER A 68 -9.26 -1.13 -18.64
CA SER A 68 -8.78 -1.68 -17.37
C SER A 68 -7.30 -1.36 -17.09
N ASP A 69 -6.68 -0.51 -17.91
CA ASP A 69 -5.25 -0.22 -17.87
C ASP A 69 -4.86 0.99 -17.00
N TYR A 70 -5.83 1.55 -16.26
CA TYR A 70 -5.58 2.68 -15.36
C TYR A 70 -4.57 2.36 -14.24
N PHE A 71 -4.35 1.08 -13.94
CA PHE A 71 -3.37 0.62 -12.96
C PHE A 71 -2.04 0.19 -13.58
N SER A 72 -1.87 0.35 -14.90
CA SER A 72 -0.62 0.07 -15.59
C SER A 72 0.27 1.31 -15.69
N PHE A 73 1.59 1.11 -15.66
CA PHE A 73 2.55 2.20 -15.87
C PHE A 73 2.56 2.63 -17.36
N PRO A 74 2.61 3.92 -17.68
CA PRO A 74 2.73 5.09 -16.79
C PRO A 74 1.41 5.69 -16.29
N LYS A 75 0.23 5.20 -16.72
CA LYS A 75 -1.09 5.72 -16.35
C LYS A 75 -1.33 5.70 -14.82
N LEU A 76 -0.80 4.69 -14.13
CA LEU A 76 -0.95 4.55 -12.68
C LEU A 76 -0.43 5.79 -11.90
N ARG A 77 0.55 6.53 -12.44
CA ARG A 77 1.06 7.76 -11.79
C ARG A 77 0.00 8.86 -11.73
N TRP A 78 -0.85 8.96 -12.75
CA TRP A 78 -2.02 9.82 -12.71
C TRP A 78 -3.10 9.24 -11.79
N THR A 79 -3.35 7.95 -11.90
CA THR A 79 -4.40 7.24 -11.17
C THR A 79 -4.27 7.37 -9.66
N PHE A 80 -3.06 7.34 -9.11
CA PHE A 80 -2.83 7.43 -7.67
C PHE A 80 -3.34 8.73 -7.04
N CYS A 81 -3.45 9.81 -7.79
CA CYS A 81 -4.08 11.04 -7.31
C CYS A 81 -5.59 11.12 -7.63
N HIS A 82 -6.12 10.21 -8.45
CA HIS A 82 -7.45 10.35 -9.05
C HIS A 82 -8.34 9.10 -8.85
N PHE A 83 -8.04 8.25 -7.88
CA PHE A 83 -8.87 7.05 -7.61
C PHE A 83 -10.35 7.39 -7.43
N ARG A 84 -10.65 8.52 -6.79
CA ARG A 84 -12.00 8.99 -6.60
C ARG A 84 -12.78 9.23 -7.90
N GLU A 85 -12.09 9.49 -9.00
CA GLU A 85 -12.68 9.78 -10.31
C GLU A 85 -12.97 8.50 -11.11
N ILE A 86 -12.31 7.40 -10.77
CA ILE A 86 -12.40 6.12 -11.50
C ILE A 86 -12.95 4.97 -10.67
N GLN A 87 -12.97 5.10 -9.35
CA GLN A 87 -13.46 4.07 -8.43
C GLN A 87 -14.56 4.63 -7.52
N ALA A 88 -15.51 3.79 -7.14
CA ALA A 88 -16.46 4.16 -6.10
C ALA A 88 -15.75 4.36 -4.77
N THR A 89 -16.05 5.45 -4.09
CA THR A 89 -15.42 5.78 -2.80
C THR A 89 -16.46 6.23 -1.78
N ARG A 90 -16.14 6.00 -0.51
CA ARG A 90 -16.82 6.60 0.65
C ARG A 90 -15.86 7.54 1.37
N ARG A 91 -16.43 8.64 1.85
CA ARG A 91 -15.69 9.68 2.54
C ARG A 91 -15.34 9.29 3.97
N VAL A 92 -14.08 9.49 4.37
CA VAL A 92 -13.65 9.53 5.77
C VAL A 92 -13.78 10.98 6.24
N ALA A 93 -14.78 11.26 7.07
CA ALA A 93 -15.11 12.64 7.47
C ALA A 93 -14.08 13.15 8.51
N ARG A 94 -13.51 14.34 8.26
CA ARG A 94 -12.63 15.03 9.22
C ARG A 94 -13.40 15.75 10.35
N GLY A 95 -14.70 15.88 10.22
CA GLY A 95 -15.49 16.69 11.13
C GLY A 95 -15.35 18.20 10.88
N ARG A 96 -15.83 19.01 11.82
CA ARG A 96 -15.83 20.48 11.74
C ARG A 96 -14.84 21.11 12.73
N GLY A 97 -14.02 20.31 13.39
CA GLY A 97 -12.99 20.78 14.33
C GLY A 97 -11.88 21.59 13.63
N PRO A 98 -11.05 22.28 14.39
CA PRO A 98 -9.90 22.97 13.85
C PRO A 98 -8.92 21.98 13.23
N VAL A 99 -8.15 22.47 12.26
CA VAL A 99 -7.02 21.70 11.71
C VAL A 99 -5.86 21.77 12.71
N SER A 100 -5.27 20.61 13.01
CA SER A 100 -4.08 20.57 13.84
C SER A 100 -2.86 21.07 13.08
N PRO A 101 -2.15 22.10 13.57
CA PRO A 101 -1.01 22.66 12.89
C PRO A 101 0.15 21.66 12.81
N LEU A 102 0.88 21.68 11.69
CA LEU A 102 2.20 21.12 11.54
C LEU A 102 3.14 22.30 11.28
N PRO A 103 3.88 22.77 12.29
CA PRO A 103 4.78 23.91 12.11
C PRO A 103 5.91 23.56 11.14
N GLU A 104 6.32 24.54 10.34
CA GLU A 104 7.37 24.40 9.34
C GLU A 104 8.68 24.98 9.86
N SER A 105 9.78 24.30 9.57
CA SER A 105 11.16 24.74 9.78
C SER A 105 12.01 24.13 8.67
N LEU A 106 11.67 24.51 7.43
CA LEU A 106 12.27 23.91 6.23
C LEU A 106 13.78 24.13 6.21
N ASP A 107 14.51 23.07 5.86
CA ASP A 107 15.96 23.05 5.74
C ASP A 107 16.33 22.75 4.27
N SER A 108 16.69 23.81 3.53
CA SER A 108 17.08 23.69 2.13
C SER A 108 18.39 22.92 1.92
N ALA A 109 19.20 22.73 2.97
CA ALA A 109 20.42 21.93 2.85
C ALA A 109 20.12 20.42 2.57
N ILE A 110 18.89 19.99 2.78
CA ILE A 110 18.46 18.62 2.45
C ILE A 110 18.53 18.36 0.94
N ASP A 111 18.24 19.35 0.11
CA ASP A 111 18.30 19.23 -1.35
C ASP A 111 19.72 18.92 -1.86
N ASP A 112 20.73 19.42 -1.15
CA ASP A 112 22.15 19.24 -1.48
C ASP A 112 22.76 17.96 -0.91
N LEU A 113 21.99 17.15 -0.16
CA LEU A 113 22.50 15.90 0.40
C LEU A 113 22.89 14.92 -0.70
N THR A 114 24.03 14.29 -0.49
CA THR A 114 24.52 13.20 -1.35
C THR A 114 24.75 11.93 -0.53
N PHE A 115 24.48 10.79 -1.12
CA PHE A 115 24.67 9.49 -0.46
C PHE A 115 24.90 8.38 -1.49
N THR A 116 25.42 7.27 -1.04
CA THR A 116 25.52 6.06 -1.85
C THR A 116 24.38 5.12 -1.46
N PRO A 117 23.47 4.74 -2.39
CA PRO A 117 22.41 3.78 -2.12
C PRO A 117 22.95 2.45 -1.60
N ILE A 118 22.16 1.77 -0.75
CA ILE A 118 22.54 0.42 -0.26
C ILE A 118 22.64 -0.54 -1.45
N GLY A 119 23.81 -1.19 -1.57
CA GLY A 119 24.12 -2.10 -2.68
C GLY A 119 24.58 -1.43 -3.97
N GLY A 120 24.63 -0.10 -4.00
CA GLY A 120 25.22 0.67 -5.08
C GLY A 120 26.68 1.03 -4.81
N ASP A 121 27.37 1.47 -5.85
CA ASP A 121 28.76 1.93 -5.81
C ASP A 121 28.92 3.40 -6.22
N GLN A 122 27.85 4.02 -6.68
CA GLN A 122 27.84 5.42 -7.12
C GLN A 122 27.07 6.31 -6.16
N THR A 123 27.59 7.54 -5.96
CA THR A 123 26.94 8.58 -5.18
C THR A 123 25.85 9.21 -6.01
N MET A 124 24.69 9.48 -5.40
CA MET A 124 23.60 10.25 -5.99
C MET A 124 23.17 11.37 -5.04
N THR A 125 22.53 12.38 -5.59
CA THR A 125 21.92 13.46 -4.82
C THR A 125 20.55 13.02 -4.27
N TRP A 126 20.07 13.76 -3.26
CA TRP A 126 18.73 13.56 -2.74
C TRP A 126 17.67 13.69 -3.86
N GLN A 127 17.77 14.72 -4.70
CA GLN A 127 16.84 14.95 -5.81
C GLN A 127 16.88 13.80 -6.83
N GLU A 128 18.07 13.33 -7.23
CA GLU A 128 18.18 12.18 -8.13
C GLU A 128 17.51 10.94 -7.55
N SER A 129 17.54 10.77 -6.22
CA SER A 129 16.86 9.65 -5.57
C SER A 129 15.34 9.76 -5.62
N LEU A 130 14.78 10.96 -5.53
CA LEU A 130 13.34 11.18 -5.68
C LEU A 130 12.88 10.82 -7.09
N ASP A 131 13.63 11.25 -8.11
CA ASP A 131 13.35 10.93 -9.51
C ASP A 131 13.51 9.42 -9.79
N ALA A 132 14.58 8.81 -9.29
CA ALA A 132 14.83 7.37 -9.47
C ALA A 132 13.72 6.48 -8.88
N ASN A 133 13.03 6.96 -7.85
CA ASN A 133 11.93 6.27 -7.19
C ASN A 133 10.53 6.73 -7.66
N TYR A 134 10.45 7.58 -8.68
CA TYR A 134 9.17 8.14 -9.15
C TYR A 134 8.36 8.76 -8.01
N THR A 135 9.03 9.49 -7.12
CA THR A 135 8.42 10.05 -5.90
C THR A 135 7.44 11.15 -6.26
N ASP A 136 6.16 10.96 -5.93
CA ASP A 136 5.13 11.98 -6.10
C ASP A 136 5.00 12.90 -4.87
N GLY A 137 5.41 12.45 -3.69
CA GLY A 137 5.45 13.29 -2.49
C GLY A 137 6.26 12.70 -1.37
N ILE A 138 6.98 13.55 -0.65
CA ILE A 138 7.69 13.19 0.59
C ILE A 138 7.62 14.33 1.60
N LEU A 139 7.40 13.99 2.87
CA LEU A 139 7.43 14.92 3.98
C LEU A 139 8.26 14.32 5.12
N VAL A 140 9.17 15.12 5.65
CA VAL A 140 10.00 14.73 6.79
C VAL A 140 9.67 15.62 7.99
N LEU A 141 9.26 14.95 9.08
CA LEU A 141 9.11 15.60 10.38
C LEU A 141 10.35 15.35 11.25
N HIS A 142 10.90 16.43 11.80
CA HIS A 142 11.92 16.34 12.83
C HIS A 142 11.49 17.17 14.04
N ARG A 143 11.40 16.51 15.21
CA ARG A 143 10.95 17.15 16.46
C ARG A 143 9.58 17.84 16.35
N GLY A 144 8.67 17.25 15.56
CA GLY A 144 7.32 17.78 15.36
C GLY A 144 7.21 18.94 14.36
N GLN A 145 8.28 19.29 13.66
CA GLN A 145 8.30 20.34 12.63
C GLN A 145 8.55 19.71 11.26
N ILE A 146 7.92 20.24 10.21
CA ILE A 146 8.22 19.88 8.82
C ILE A 146 9.57 20.48 8.46
N VAL A 147 10.60 19.66 8.27
CA VAL A 147 11.94 20.08 7.83
C VAL A 147 12.14 19.92 6.33
N TYR A 148 11.35 19.07 5.70
CA TYR A 148 11.36 18.86 4.26
C TYR A 148 9.96 18.49 3.77
N GLU A 149 9.57 19.07 2.64
CA GLU A 149 8.30 18.75 1.98
C GLU A 149 8.46 18.95 0.48
N TYR A 150 8.11 17.93 -0.29
CA TYR A 150 8.24 17.91 -1.74
C TYR A 150 7.03 17.27 -2.38
N TYR A 151 6.61 17.81 -3.51
CA TYR A 151 5.50 17.31 -4.33
C TYR A 151 5.91 17.30 -5.79
N SER A 152 5.45 16.29 -6.53
CA SER A 152 5.72 16.11 -7.95
C SER A 152 4.56 15.38 -8.64
N GLY A 153 4.60 15.35 -9.95
CA GLY A 153 3.62 14.64 -10.76
C GLY A 153 2.20 15.17 -10.55
N CYS A 154 1.28 14.29 -10.21
CA CYS A 154 -0.11 14.65 -9.95
C CYS A 154 -0.37 15.18 -8.53
N LEU A 155 0.58 15.03 -7.62
CA LEU A 155 0.37 15.39 -6.22
C LEU A 155 0.78 16.83 -5.92
N ASN A 156 0.00 17.49 -5.08
CA ASN A 156 0.29 18.81 -4.50
C ASN A 156 -0.16 18.84 -3.03
N ALA A 157 0.06 19.94 -2.34
CA ALA A 157 -0.22 20.07 -0.91
C ALA A 157 -1.71 19.86 -0.55
N GLU A 158 -2.63 20.14 -1.48
CA GLU A 158 -4.07 19.96 -1.33
C GLU A 158 -4.54 18.62 -1.93
N GLY A 159 -3.66 17.91 -2.62
CA GLY A 159 -3.94 16.65 -3.30
C GLY A 159 -4.05 15.48 -2.32
N ARG A 160 -4.73 14.44 -2.78
CA ARG A 160 -4.77 13.15 -2.12
C ARG A 160 -4.07 12.12 -2.99
N HIS A 161 -3.44 11.18 -2.37
CA HIS A 161 -2.75 10.09 -3.05
C HIS A 161 -3.18 8.76 -2.48
N GLY A 162 -3.26 7.73 -3.31
CA GLY A 162 -3.54 6.37 -2.88
C GLY A 162 -2.45 5.87 -1.93
N ALA A 163 -2.85 5.58 -0.69
CA ALA A 163 -1.94 5.08 0.34
C ALA A 163 -1.57 3.61 0.13
N MET A 164 -2.29 2.92 -0.74
CA MET A 164 -2.14 1.49 -0.97
C MET A 164 -2.00 0.75 0.38
N SER A 165 -1.04 -0.12 0.54
CA SER A 165 -0.87 -0.94 1.74
C SER A 165 -0.60 -0.17 3.04
N VAL A 166 -0.28 1.11 3.00
CA VAL A 166 -0.26 1.93 4.23
C VAL A 166 -1.64 2.01 4.88
N THR A 167 -2.71 1.78 4.12
CA THR A 167 -4.09 1.60 4.64
C THR A 167 -4.14 0.56 5.76
N LYS A 168 -3.39 -0.53 5.65
CA LYS A 168 -3.31 -1.60 6.65
C LYS A 168 -2.86 -1.10 8.03
N SER A 169 -1.97 -0.11 8.05
CA SER A 169 -1.51 0.50 9.31
C SER A 169 -2.65 1.21 10.05
N PHE A 170 -3.57 1.82 9.32
CA PHE A 170 -4.76 2.42 9.92
C PHE A 170 -5.76 1.37 10.42
N VAL A 171 -5.95 0.28 9.65
CA VAL A 171 -6.85 -0.82 10.06
C VAL A 171 -6.32 -1.51 11.30
N GLY A 172 -5.03 -1.86 11.33
CA GLY A 172 -4.38 -2.45 12.50
C GLY A 172 -4.46 -1.55 13.73
N THR A 173 -4.23 -0.24 13.55
CA THR A 173 -4.37 0.74 14.65
C THR A 173 -5.79 0.79 15.18
N VAL A 174 -6.81 0.79 14.32
CA VAL A 174 -8.22 0.73 14.76
C VAL A 174 -8.51 -0.56 15.51
N ALA A 175 -8.02 -1.71 15.03
CA ALA A 175 -8.18 -2.98 15.74
C ALA A 175 -7.56 -2.93 17.13
N GLU A 176 -6.33 -2.44 17.28
CA GLU A 176 -5.66 -2.30 18.57
C GLU A 176 -6.35 -1.30 19.51
N ILE A 177 -6.95 -0.22 18.98
CA ILE A 177 -7.80 0.68 19.76
C ILE A 177 -9.00 -0.09 20.32
N LEU A 178 -9.69 -0.88 19.50
CA LEU A 178 -10.86 -1.65 19.93
C LEU A 178 -10.51 -2.77 20.91
N ILE A 179 -9.31 -3.35 20.81
CA ILE A 179 -8.77 -4.29 21.80
C ILE A 179 -8.55 -3.57 23.14
N ALA A 180 -7.89 -2.42 23.12
CA ALA A 180 -7.65 -1.62 24.31
C ALA A 180 -8.95 -1.14 24.99
N ASP A 181 -9.99 -0.89 24.21
CA ASP A 181 -11.34 -0.53 24.70
C ASP A 181 -12.14 -1.75 25.20
N GLY A 182 -11.64 -2.99 25.02
CA GLY A 182 -12.34 -4.23 25.38
C GLY A 182 -13.53 -4.58 24.47
N VAL A 183 -13.60 -3.99 23.28
CA VAL A 183 -14.63 -4.24 22.26
C VAL A 183 -14.27 -5.44 21.39
N LEU A 184 -12.99 -5.60 21.09
CA LEU A 184 -12.43 -6.68 20.29
C LEU A 184 -11.54 -7.57 21.17
N ASP A 185 -11.77 -8.88 21.14
CA ASP A 185 -10.92 -9.89 21.77
C ASP A 185 -10.15 -10.63 20.66
N ASP A 186 -8.88 -10.35 20.54
CA ASP A 186 -8.03 -10.88 19.48
C ASP A 186 -7.63 -12.34 19.67
N THR A 187 -7.91 -12.92 20.84
CA THR A 187 -7.71 -14.35 21.13
C THR A 187 -8.83 -15.23 20.56
N LYS A 188 -9.98 -14.64 20.26
CA LYS A 188 -11.13 -15.33 19.67
C LYS A 188 -10.89 -15.69 18.23
N ARG A 189 -11.61 -16.71 17.77
CA ARG A 189 -11.63 -17.07 16.34
C ARG A 189 -12.41 -16.03 15.54
N VAL A 190 -12.01 -15.84 14.30
CA VAL A 190 -12.68 -14.96 13.35
C VAL A 190 -14.16 -15.36 13.19
N SER A 191 -14.46 -16.66 13.14
CA SER A 191 -15.83 -17.17 13.01
C SER A 191 -16.74 -16.86 14.20
N GLU A 192 -16.20 -16.53 15.38
CA GLU A 192 -17.02 -16.08 16.52
C GLU A 192 -17.60 -14.67 16.28
N TYR A 193 -16.96 -13.86 15.47
CA TYR A 193 -17.43 -12.54 15.04
C TYR A 193 -18.15 -12.59 13.69
N VAL A 194 -17.62 -13.37 12.76
CA VAL A 194 -18.10 -13.49 11.37
C VAL A 194 -18.38 -14.97 11.07
N PRO A 195 -19.56 -15.51 11.48
CA PRO A 195 -19.91 -16.92 11.26
C PRO A 195 -19.88 -17.33 9.78
N GLU A 196 -20.06 -16.40 8.86
CA GLU A 196 -19.99 -16.66 7.42
C GLU A 196 -18.60 -17.10 6.96
N LEU A 197 -17.56 -16.81 7.73
CA LEU A 197 -16.20 -17.26 7.46
C LEU A 197 -15.86 -18.62 8.07
N GLU A 198 -16.78 -19.25 8.81
CA GLU A 198 -16.55 -20.59 9.42
C GLU A 198 -16.04 -21.63 8.41
N PRO A 199 -16.57 -21.74 7.17
CA PRO A 199 -16.09 -22.74 6.21
C PRO A 199 -14.78 -22.36 5.52
N SER A 200 -14.33 -21.12 5.64
CA SER A 200 -13.08 -20.63 5.03
C SER A 200 -11.86 -20.82 5.95
N ALA A 201 -10.68 -20.61 5.40
CA ALA A 201 -9.43 -20.61 6.19
C ALA A 201 -9.45 -19.62 7.36
N PHE A 202 -10.19 -18.53 7.24
CA PHE A 202 -10.30 -17.53 8.30
C PHE A 202 -11.09 -18.06 9.51
N GLY A 203 -12.03 -19.00 9.31
CA GLY A 203 -12.94 -19.44 10.37
C GLY A 203 -12.25 -20.00 11.59
N SER A 204 -11.18 -20.78 11.41
CA SER A 204 -10.38 -21.38 12.49
C SER A 204 -9.23 -20.51 13.00
N ALA A 205 -8.84 -19.46 12.25
CA ALA A 205 -7.82 -18.52 12.67
C ALA A 205 -8.31 -17.62 13.81
N THR A 206 -7.42 -17.24 14.74
CA THR A 206 -7.72 -16.19 15.71
C THR A 206 -7.60 -14.81 15.05
N VAL A 207 -8.28 -13.82 15.61
CA VAL A 207 -8.16 -12.43 15.14
C VAL A 207 -6.70 -11.97 15.19
N ARG A 208 -5.93 -12.34 16.23
CA ARG A 208 -4.50 -12.04 16.35
C ARG A 208 -3.71 -12.64 15.17
N GLN A 209 -3.95 -13.89 14.78
CA GLN A 209 -3.28 -14.52 13.66
C GLN A 209 -3.56 -13.81 12.32
N VAL A 210 -4.77 -13.28 12.16
CA VAL A 210 -5.13 -12.45 11.00
C VAL A 210 -4.41 -11.09 11.06
N MET A 211 -4.38 -10.43 12.22
CA MET A 211 -3.67 -9.15 12.42
C MET A 211 -2.16 -9.29 12.14
N ASP A 212 -1.56 -10.38 12.59
CA ASP A 212 -0.13 -10.65 12.45
C ASP A 212 0.23 -11.29 11.10
N MET A 213 -0.74 -11.46 10.19
CA MET A 213 -0.56 -12.15 8.89
C MET A 213 0.07 -13.54 9.03
N THR A 214 -0.29 -14.26 10.08
CA THR A 214 0.11 -15.65 10.32
C THR A 214 -1.04 -16.65 10.09
N ALA A 215 -2.17 -16.18 9.55
CA ALA A 215 -3.22 -17.05 9.06
C ALA A 215 -2.73 -17.84 7.82
N ALA A 216 -2.88 -19.15 7.87
CA ALA A 216 -2.46 -20.07 6.81
C ALA A 216 -3.53 -20.12 5.71
N LEU A 217 -3.35 -19.32 4.67
CA LEU A 217 -4.32 -19.12 3.60
C LEU A 217 -3.74 -19.68 2.29
N ASP A 218 -4.53 -20.41 1.53
CA ASP A 218 -4.24 -20.70 0.12
C ASP A 218 -4.60 -19.46 -0.71
N TYR A 219 -3.62 -18.61 -0.91
CA TYR A 219 -3.76 -17.33 -1.62
C TYR A 219 -2.42 -16.85 -2.13
N ASN A 220 -2.35 -16.60 -3.43
CA ASN A 220 -1.16 -16.12 -4.11
C ASN A 220 -1.28 -14.62 -4.40
N GLU A 221 -0.29 -13.83 -3.94
CA GLU A 221 -0.21 -12.38 -4.16
C GLU A 221 0.99 -12.01 -5.07
N ASN A 222 1.19 -12.77 -6.15
CA ASN A 222 2.21 -12.46 -7.15
C ASN A 222 1.65 -11.50 -8.21
N TYR A 223 1.95 -10.22 -8.11
CA TYR A 223 1.48 -9.18 -9.03
C TYR A 223 2.01 -9.33 -10.47
N ALA A 224 3.08 -10.09 -10.69
CA ALA A 224 3.62 -10.35 -12.01
C ALA A 224 2.95 -11.53 -12.73
N ASP A 225 2.14 -12.31 -12.03
CA ASP A 225 1.42 -13.46 -12.57
C ASP A 225 -0.06 -13.08 -12.77
N PRO A 226 -0.56 -13.02 -14.03
CA PRO A 226 -1.95 -12.66 -14.30
C PRO A 226 -2.97 -13.69 -13.78
N GLU A 227 -2.55 -14.93 -13.48
CA GLU A 227 -3.41 -15.98 -12.92
C GLU A 227 -3.42 -15.98 -11.38
N SER A 228 -2.65 -15.06 -10.76
CA SER A 228 -2.58 -14.97 -9.30
C SER A 228 -3.91 -14.55 -8.68
N ASP A 229 -4.21 -15.07 -7.46
CA ASP A 229 -5.46 -14.83 -6.74
C ASP A 229 -5.70 -13.36 -6.44
N ILE A 230 -4.64 -12.55 -6.35
CA ILE A 230 -4.74 -11.10 -6.16
C ILE A 230 -5.60 -10.44 -7.25
N TRP A 231 -5.57 -10.94 -8.49
CA TRP A 231 -6.35 -10.37 -9.58
C TRP A 231 -7.82 -10.79 -9.53
N GLN A 232 -8.11 -12.00 -9.03
CA GLN A 232 -9.50 -12.43 -8.76
C GLN A 232 -10.09 -11.63 -7.61
N TYR A 233 -9.29 -11.39 -6.56
CA TYR A 233 -9.65 -10.54 -5.45
C TYR A 233 -9.88 -9.08 -5.90
N ALA A 234 -9.01 -8.52 -6.73
CA ALA A 234 -9.20 -7.19 -7.31
C ALA A 234 -10.49 -7.11 -8.16
N ALA A 235 -10.77 -8.16 -8.96
CA ALA A 235 -11.99 -8.26 -9.74
C ALA A 235 -13.24 -8.36 -8.84
N ALA A 236 -13.17 -9.06 -7.71
CA ALA A 236 -14.26 -9.11 -6.74
C ALA A 236 -14.56 -7.72 -6.15
N GLY A 237 -13.51 -6.95 -5.84
CA GLY A 237 -13.61 -5.60 -5.28
C GLY A 237 -14.00 -4.52 -6.27
N ASP A 238 -13.98 -4.78 -7.59
CA ASP A 238 -14.44 -3.82 -8.59
C ASP A 238 -15.93 -3.51 -8.40
N PRO A 239 -16.34 -2.25 -8.16
CA PRO A 239 -17.74 -1.89 -7.94
C PRO A 239 -18.60 -1.94 -9.20
N THR A 240 -18.00 -2.06 -10.39
CA THR A 240 -18.77 -2.11 -11.64
C THR A 240 -19.65 -3.36 -11.73
N PRO A 241 -20.86 -3.23 -12.34
CA PRO A 241 -21.73 -4.37 -12.50
C PRO A 241 -21.08 -5.49 -13.32
N LYS A 242 -21.00 -6.67 -12.75
CA LYS A 242 -20.45 -7.84 -13.41
C LYS A 242 -21.46 -8.46 -14.37
N PRO A 243 -21.06 -8.93 -15.56
CA PRO A 243 -21.96 -9.57 -16.48
C PRO A 243 -22.64 -10.79 -15.87
N ALA A 244 -23.82 -11.17 -16.39
CA ALA A 244 -24.58 -12.33 -15.88
C ALA A 244 -23.82 -13.66 -16.00
N SER A 245 -22.90 -13.76 -16.96
CA SER A 245 -22.02 -14.92 -17.16
C SER A 245 -20.83 -14.99 -16.21
N TYR A 246 -20.60 -13.97 -15.40
CA TYR A 246 -19.50 -13.97 -14.43
C TYR A 246 -19.80 -14.94 -13.29
N THR A 247 -18.90 -15.89 -13.04
CA THR A 247 -19.04 -16.96 -12.06
C THR A 247 -18.14 -16.77 -10.82
N GLY A 248 -17.24 -15.80 -10.85
CA GLY A 248 -16.36 -15.49 -9.71
C GLY A 248 -17.06 -14.73 -8.58
N PRO A 249 -16.35 -14.46 -7.47
CA PRO A 249 -16.88 -13.68 -6.36
C PRO A 249 -17.17 -12.23 -6.79
N ARG A 250 -18.27 -11.66 -6.29
CA ARG A 250 -18.80 -10.36 -6.75
C ARG A 250 -18.47 -9.20 -5.82
N ASN A 251 -17.92 -9.48 -4.66
CA ASN A 251 -17.54 -8.54 -3.62
C ASN A 251 -16.47 -9.16 -2.71
N PHE A 252 -15.86 -8.34 -1.86
CA PHE A 252 -14.83 -8.81 -0.93
C PHE A 252 -15.32 -9.92 0.01
N TYR A 253 -16.54 -9.82 0.52
CA TYR A 253 -17.07 -10.82 1.45
C TYR A 253 -17.23 -12.21 0.79
N GLU A 254 -17.72 -12.26 -0.45
CA GLU A 254 -17.81 -13.52 -1.20
C GLU A 254 -16.42 -14.10 -1.48
N PHE A 255 -15.43 -13.27 -1.79
CA PHE A 255 -14.06 -13.75 -1.99
C PHE A 255 -13.50 -14.38 -0.72
N LEU A 256 -13.60 -13.69 0.42
CA LEU A 256 -13.07 -14.17 1.70
C LEU A 256 -13.68 -15.48 2.16
N GLN A 257 -14.95 -15.73 1.86
CA GLN A 257 -15.64 -16.99 2.18
C GLN A 257 -15.12 -18.19 1.38
N GLY A 258 -14.52 -17.95 0.21
CA GLY A 258 -13.97 -18.98 -0.65
C GLY A 258 -12.48 -19.31 -0.42
N VAL A 259 -11.79 -18.62 0.50
CA VAL A 259 -10.36 -18.85 0.73
C VAL A 259 -10.14 -20.16 1.49
N GLU A 260 -9.38 -21.07 0.90
CA GLU A 260 -9.03 -22.36 1.51
C GLU A 260 -7.81 -22.23 2.42
N GLN A 261 -7.60 -23.22 3.29
CA GLN A 261 -6.47 -23.26 4.20
C GLN A 261 -5.29 -24.03 3.59
N GLU A 262 -4.08 -23.42 3.63
CA GLU A 262 -2.83 -24.09 3.29
C GLU A 262 -1.84 -23.95 4.45
N GLY A 263 -1.58 -25.04 5.16
CA GLY A 263 -0.67 -25.06 6.33
C GLY A 263 -1.39 -24.89 7.67
N THR A 264 -0.66 -24.43 8.69
CA THR A 264 -1.13 -24.28 10.06
C THR A 264 -1.06 -22.82 10.48
N HIS A 265 -2.15 -22.29 11.03
CA HIS A 265 -2.18 -20.91 11.54
C HIS A 265 -1.14 -20.69 12.64
N GLY A 266 -0.43 -19.56 12.59
CA GLY A 266 0.57 -19.16 13.57
C GLY A 266 1.99 -19.67 13.31
N GLU A 267 2.21 -20.55 12.32
CA GLU A 267 3.55 -21.11 12.06
C GLU A 267 4.48 -20.15 11.31
N ALA A 268 3.95 -19.31 10.40
CA ALA A 268 4.75 -18.43 9.59
C ALA A 268 4.03 -17.11 9.29
N PHE A 269 4.82 -16.02 9.24
CA PHE A 269 4.36 -14.76 8.66
C PHE A 269 4.45 -14.86 7.13
N ILE A 270 3.31 -14.65 6.46
CA ILE A 270 3.25 -14.51 5.00
C ILE A 270 2.36 -13.32 4.68
N TYR A 271 2.94 -12.32 4.00
CA TYR A 271 2.18 -11.14 3.62
C TYR A 271 1.07 -11.51 2.64
N LYS A 272 -0.17 -11.38 3.08
CA LYS A 272 -1.38 -11.64 2.29
C LYS A 272 -2.41 -10.55 2.59
N SER A 273 -2.68 -9.69 1.62
CA SER A 273 -3.50 -8.47 1.77
C SER A 273 -4.91 -8.74 2.30
N ILE A 274 -5.51 -9.85 1.90
CA ILE A 274 -6.87 -10.24 2.28
C ILE A 274 -7.09 -10.43 3.79
N ASN A 275 -6.01 -10.64 4.57
CA ASN A 275 -6.09 -10.63 6.03
C ASN A 275 -6.70 -9.33 6.55
N THR A 276 -6.34 -8.20 5.94
CA THR A 276 -6.80 -6.88 6.42
C THR A 276 -8.28 -6.65 6.13
N ASP A 277 -8.82 -7.18 5.03
CA ASP A 277 -10.25 -7.08 4.75
C ASP A 277 -11.08 -8.01 5.65
N ALA A 278 -10.55 -9.21 5.95
CA ALA A 278 -11.16 -10.08 6.95
C ALA A 278 -11.17 -9.41 8.34
N LEU A 279 -10.06 -8.75 8.73
CA LEU A 279 -9.97 -7.97 9.97
C LEU A 279 -10.99 -6.82 9.99
N ALA A 280 -11.15 -6.09 8.89
CA ALA A 280 -12.13 -5.01 8.81
C ALA A 280 -13.58 -5.53 8.95
N TRP A 281 -13.88 -6.72 8.43
CA TRP A 281 -15.16 -7.37 8.65
C TRP A 281 -15.37 -7.74 10.12
N VAL A 282 -14.34 -8.29 10.78
CA VAL A 282 -14.35 -8.57 12.23
C VAL A 282 -14.58 -7.27 13.04
N ILE A 283 -13.87 -6.19 12.71
CA ILE A 283 -14.07 -4.87 13.34
C ILE A 283 -15.53 -4.43 13.25
N ALA A 284 -16.12 -4.52 12.06
CA ALA A 284 -17.50 -4.12 11.85
C ALA A 284 -18.49 -4.95 12.69
N ARG A 285 -18.28 -6.27 12.77
CA ARG A 285 -19.14 -7.18 13.55
C ARG A 285 -18.97 -7.03 15.06
N ALA A 286 -17.75 -6.84 15.53
CA ALA A 286 -17.47 -6.67 16.96
C ALA A 286 -18.03 -5.36 17.51
N SER A 287 -17.97 -4.28 16.72
CA SER A 287 -18.30 -2.93 17.18
C SER A 287 -19.65 -2.40 16.71
N GLY A 288 -20.24 -2.98 15.66
CA GLY A 288 -21.45 -2.46 15.00
C GLY A 288 -21.20 -1.24 14.10
N LYS A 289 -19.93 -0.87 13.85
CA LYS A 289 -19.52 0.22 12.95
C LYS A 289 -18.44 -0.26 12.00
N ASP A 290 -18.49 0.17 10.74
CA ASP A 290 -17.47 -0.19 9.77
C ASP A 290 -16.13 0.55 10.02
N PHE A 291 -15.09 0.11 9.30
CA PHE A 291 -13.76 0.69 9.41
C PHE A 291 -13.73 2.20 9.10
N ILE A 292 -14.51 2.67 8.11
CA ILE A 292 -14.54 4.09 7.72
C ILE A 292 -15.08 4.96 8.86
N GLU A 293 -16.11 4.48 9.56
CA GLU A 293 -16.69 5.18 10.72
C GLU A 293 -15.68 5.26 11.86
N HIS A 294 -15.01 4.14 12.20
CA HIS A 294 -13.95 4.13 13.21
C HIS A 294 -12.78 5.02 12.82
N LEU A 295 -12.33 4.96 11.57
CA LEU A 295 -11.24 5.79 11.08
C LEU A 295 -11.57 7.28 11.25
N SER A 296 -12.81 7.68 10.90
CA SER A 296 -13.29 9.05 11.08
C SER A 296 -13.34 9.45 12.56
N GLU A 297 -13.94 8.60 13.42
CA GLU A 297 -14.23 8.95 14.81
C GLU A 297 -13.01 8.86 15.74
N ARG A 298 -12.14 7.87 15.49
CA ARG A 298 -11.05 7.55 16.42
C ARG A 298 -9.69 8.11 15.98
N ILE A 299 -9.55 8.47 14.68
CA ILE A 299 -8.28 8.96 14.14
C ILE A 299 -8.48 10.33 13.47
N TRP A 300 -9.33 10.44 12.44
CA TRP A 300 -9.40 11.66 11.61
C TRP A 300 -9.83 12.90 12.41
N LYS A 301 -10.94 12.81 13.11
CA LYS A 301 -11.47 13.92 13.93
C LYS A 301 -10.57 14.28 15.10
N PRO A 302 -10.11 13.31 15.95
CA PRO A 302 -9.29 13.65 17.10
C PRO A 302 -7.91 14.21 16.73
N LEU A 303 -7.31 13.77 15.62
CA LEU A 303 -6.05 14.31 15.14
C LEU A 303 -6.18 15.67 14.45
N GLY A 304 -7.39 16.15 14.22
CA GLY A 304 -7.63 17.42 13.51
C GLY A 304 -7.01 17.40 12.12
N MET A 305 -7.33 16.35 11.35
CA MET A 305 -6.86 16.21 9.97
C MET A 305 -7.25 17.42 9.12
N ASP A 306 -6.42 17.79 8.18
CA ASP A 306 -6.62 18.95 7.30
C ASP A 306 -7.71 18.67 6.28
N GLN A 307 -7.69 17.47 5.72
CA GLN A 307 -8.62 17.08 4.67
C GLN A 307 -9.44 15.86 5.06
N GLU A 308 -10.57 15.69 4.39
CA GLU A 308 -11.26 14.42 4.35
C GLU A 308 -10.43 13.42 3.53
N ALA A 309 -10.49 12.15 3.88
CA ALA A 309 -9.93 11.09 3.04
C ALA A 309 -11.04 10.39 2.25
N ASP A 310 -10.67 9.69 1.19
CA ASP A 310 -11.56 8.82 0.44
C ASP A 310 -11.12 7.35 0.62
N MET A 311 -12.09 6.46 0.82
CA MET A 311 -11.88 5.02 0.91
C MET A 311 -12.55 4.34 -0.27
N MET A 312 -11.79 3.63 -1.10
CA MET A 312 -12.34 2.80 -2.17
C MET A 312 -13.26 1.72 -1.58
N ILE A 313 -14.34 1.42 -2.28
CA ILE A 313 -15.35 0.45 -1.85
C ILE A 313 -15.73 -0.48 -2.99
N ASP A 314 -16.19 -1.68 -2.63
CA ASP A 314 -16.78 -2.63 -3.57
C ASP A 314 -18.26 -2.32 -3.88
N SER A 315 -18.92 -3.21 -4.62
CA SER A 315 -20.33 -3.08 -5.04
C SER A 315 -21.34 -3.10 -3.89
N LEU A 316 -20.96 -3.56 -2.70
CA LEU A 316 -21.77 -3.55 -1.49
C LEU A 316 -21.48 -2.34 -0.59
N GLY A 317 -20.51 -1.51 -0.95
CA GLY A 317 -20.04 -0.41 -0.12
C GLY A 317 -19.03 -0.87 0.95
N THR A 318 -18.50 -2.10 0.85
CA THR A 318 -17.46 -2.62 1.73
C THR A 318 -16.15 -1.88 1.48
N PRO A 319 -15.48 -1.35 2.52
CA PRO A 319 -14.20 -0.67 2.33
C PRO A 319 -13.11 -1.65 1.84
N PHE A 320 -12.34 -1.23 0.84
CA PHE A 320 -11.11 -1.90 0.44
C PHE A 320 -10.03 -1.65 1.49
N SER A 321 -10.10 -2.39 2.59
CA SER A 321 -9.28 -2.15 3.78
C SER A 321 -7.83 -2.56 3.60
N ALA A 322 -7.52 -3.39 2.61
CA ALA A 322 -6.16 -3.75 2.26
C ALA A 322 -5.37 -2.64 1.55
N GLY A 323 -6.04 -1.64 0.92
CA GLY A 323 -5.29 -0.68 0.11
C GLY A 323 -6.06 0.56 -0.36
N GLY A 324 -7.30 0.74 0.06
CA GLY A 324 -8.22 1.70 -0.57
C GLY A 324 -8.20 3.13 -0.04
N LEU A 325 -7.38 3.45 0.97
CA LEU A 325 -7.35 4.78 1.56
C LEU A 325 -6.59 5.76 0.64
N ASN A 326 -7.20 6.93 0.42
CA ASN A 326 -6.60 8.05 -0.30
C ASN A 326 -6.60 9.25 0.63
N LEU A 327 -5.41 9.81 0.91
CA LEU A 327 -5.24 10.87 1.89
C LEU A 327 -4.18 11.87 1.47
N SER A 328 -4.16 13.05 2.12
CA SER A 328 -3.09 14.03 1.92
C SER A 328 -1.79 13.58 2.61
N LEU A 329 -0.67 14.04 2.08
CA LEU A 329 0.65 13.75 2.65
C LEU A 329 0.79 14.29 4.08
N ARG A 330 0.28 15.50 4.35
CA ARG A 330 0.31 16.12 5.68
C ARG A 330 -0.58 15.37 6.69
N ASP A 331 -1.68 14.76 6.26
CA ASP A 331 -2.52 13.94 7.15
C ASP A 331 -1.88 12.59 7.46
N ALA A 332 -1.20 11.98 6.50
CA ALA A 332 -0.35 10.82 6.75
C ALA A 332 0.74 11.12 7.80
N ALA A 333 1.36 12.32 7.69
CA ALA A 333 2.38 12.77 8.65
C ALA A 333 1.83 12.97 10.07
N ARG A 334 0.61 13.52 10.22
CA ARG A 334 -0.07 13.63 11.55
C ARG A 334 -0.27 12.26 12.19
N PHE A 335 -0.72 11.29 11.42
CA PHE A 335 -0.87 9.93 11.91
C PHE A 335 0.46 9.31 12.32
N GLY A 336 1.49 9.38 11.45
CA GLY A 336 2.82 8.86 11.76
C GLY A 336 3.45 9.51 12.99
N GLN A 337 3.33 10.83 13.13
CA GLN A 337 3.81 11.56 14.30
C GLN A 337 3.10 11.15 15.59
N THR A 338 1.79 10.87 15.51
CA THR A 338 1.02 10.40 16.67
C THR A 338 1.50 9.03 17.13
N LEU A 339 1.78 8.10 16.22
CA LEU A 339 2.36 6.79 16.56
C LEU A 339 3.76 6.96 17.18
N LEU A 340 4.61 7.80 16.60
CA LEU A 340 5.95 8.11 17.13
C LEU A 340 5.87 8.67 18.58
N GLN A 341 4.83 9.43 18.89
CA GLN A 341 4.56 9.98 20.22
C GLN A 341 3.74 9.04 21.12
N LYS A 342 3.76 7.74 20.84
CA LYS A 342 3.05 6.71 21.63
C LYS A 342 1.55 6.97 21.74
N GLY A 343 0.95 7.47 20.69
CA GLY A 343 -0.47 7.75 20.60
C GLY A 343 -0.90 9.12 21.13
N GLN A 344 0.04 9.95 21.57
CA GLN A 344 -0.24 11.31 22.03
C GLN A 344 -0.28 12.28 20.84
N TRP A 345 -1.22 13.21 20.89
CA TRP A 345 -1.34 14.30 19.94
C TRP A 345 -1.77 15.57 20.66
N GLN A 346 -1.00 16.65 20.51
CA GLN A 346 -1.27 17.95 21.15
C GLN A 346 -1.56 17.88 22.66
N GLY A 347 -0.91 16.96 23.37
CA GLY A 347 -1.07 16.75 24.82
C GLY A 347 -2.19 15.81 25.21
N GLU A 348 -3.01 15.34 24.28
CA GLU A 348 -4.08 14.38 24.50
C GLU A 348 -3.68 12.96 24.06
N GLN A 349 -4.11 11.95 24.80
CA GLN A 349 -3.93 10.54 24.39
C GLN A 349 -5.03 10.16 23.42
N VAL A 350 -4.76 10.26 22.11
CA VAL A 350 -5.74 9.97 21.04
C VAL A 350 -5.78 8.47 20.73
N ILE A 351 -4.63 7.83 20.63
CA ILE A 351 -4.52 6.37 20.44
C ILE A 351 -4.01 5.79 21.77
N PRO A 352 -4.68 4.80 22.37
CA PRO A 352 -4.20 4.21 23.63
C PRO A 352 -2.73 3.79 23.55
N ALA A 353 -1.94 4.10 24.58
CA ALA A 353 -0.51 3.77 24.58
C ALA A 353 -0.26 2.25 24.47
N SER A 354 -1.16 1.43 25.03
CA SER A 354 -1.13 -0.04 24.87
C SER A 354 -1.33 -0.47 23.42
N ALA A 355 -2.20 0.21 22.67
CA ALA A 355 -2.42 -0.06 21.25
C ALA A 355 -1.15 0.24 20.42
N VAL A 356 -0.46 1.35 20.71
CA VAL A 356 0.80 1.67 20.04
C VAL A 356 1.90 0.69 20.42
N ALA A 357 1.98 0.28 21.69
CA ALA A 357 2.98 -0.67 22.15
C ALA A 357 2.80 -2.08 21.55
N SER A 358 1.58 -2.44 21.14
CA SER A 358 1.31 -3.71 20.45
C SER A 358 1.76 -3.70 18.98
N ILE A 359 1.86 -2.53 18.37
CA ILE A 359 2.28 -2.36 16.95
C ILE A 359 3.80 -2.27 16.83
N SER A 360 4.53 -1.87 17.86
CA SER A 360 5.97 -1.53 17.84
C SER A 360 6.92 -2.68 18.21
#